data_1dfc3829cb1f90df71930826b5669a9c
#
_entry.id   1dfc3829cb1f90df71930826b5669a9c
#
_cell.length_a   1.000
_cell.length_b   1.000
_cell.length_c   1.000
_cell.angle_alpha   90.00
_cell.angle_beta   90.00
_cell.angle_gamma   90.00
#
_symmetry.space_group_name_H-M   'P 1'
#
loop_
_entity.id
_entity.type
_entity.pdbx_description
1 polymer ?
#
loop_
_entity_poly.entity_id
_entity_poly.type
_entity_poly.pdbx_seq_one_letter_code
_entity_poly.pdbx_strand_id
1 'polypeptide(L)'
;MFAGWLGIILSVCPFILFTDFLIYWIHRGLHHRLVYTTIHKPHHAWKVPTPYASHAFHPIDGFMQSIPYHIYVFLFPLHKVLYLALYVAVNIWTVSIHDGNFKVPTLLQPIVNGAAHHTDHHLYYTCNYGQYFTLWDRLCGSFRYPSGLEGCGPLDHVMKLESKQSKKKEG
;
A
#
# COMPACT_ATOMS: atom_id res chain seq x y z
N MET A 1 -1.63 31.20 4.45
CA MET A 1 -1.71 30.07 3.52
C MET A 1 -1.14 30.52 2.19
N PHE A 2 -0.18 29.83 1.63
CA PHE A 2 0.44 30.20 0.35
C PHE A 2 -0.62 30.14 -0.76
N ALA A 3 -0.68 31.16 -1.62
CA ALA A 3 -1.60 31.20 -2.73
C ALA A 3 -0.99 30.55 -3.99
N GLY A 4 -1.82 29.97 -4.85
CA GLY A 4 -1.39 29.42 -6.13
C GLY A 4 -0.77 28.00 -6.06
N TRP A 5 -0.15 27.57 -7.16
CA TRP A 5 0.41 26.24 -7.34
C TRP A 5 1.50 25.89 -6.33
N LEU A 6 2.35 26.85 -5.94
CA LEU A 6 3.36 26.65 -4.92
C LEU A 6 2.72 26.27 -3.58
N GLY A 7 1.63 26.93 -3.19
CA GLY A 7 0.91 26.62 -1.96
C GLY A 7 0.31 25.21 -1.98
N ILE A 8 -0.16 24.74 -3.13
CA ILE A 8 -0.65 23.37 -3.28
C ILE A 8 0.49 22.38 -3.12
N ILE A 9 1.62 22.56 -3.79
CA ILE A 9 2.78 21.68 -3.71
C ILE A 9 3.30 21.59 -2.27
N LEU A 10 3.48 22.76 -1.61
CA LEU A 10 3.94 22.83 -0.22
C LEU A 10 2.96 22.21 0.80
N SER A 11 1.71 22.00 0.41
CA SER A 11 0.71 21.33 1.24
C SER A 11 0.60 19.82 0.95
N VAL A 12 0.66 19.44 -0.33
CA VAL A 12 0.48 18.04 -0.78
C VAL A 12 1.71 17.18 -0.48
N CYS A 13 2.91 17.67 -0.79
CA CYS A 13 4.14 16.88 -0.61
C CYS A 13 4.38 16.49 0.86
N PRO A 14 4.30 17.41 1.84
CA PRO A 14 4.43 17.05 3.25
C PRO A 14 3.33 16.10 3.73
N PHE A 15 2.09 16.27 3.25
CA PHE A 15 0.99 15.36 3.58
C PHE A 15 1.29 13.93 3.13
N ILE A 16 1.71 13.75 1.87
CA ILE A 16 2.02 12.43 1.34
C ILE A 16 3.20 11.80 2.07
N LEU A 17 4.30 12.54 2.29
CA LEU A 17 5.48 12.01 2.97
C LEU A 17 5.20 11.64 4.43
N PHE A 18 4.45 12.47 5.14
CA PHE A 18 4.08 12.21 6.52
C PHE A 18 3.17 10.98 6.66
N THR A 19 2.14 10.92 5.82
CA THR A 19 1.19 9.80 5.86
C THR A 19 1.84 8.50 5.40
N ASP A 20 2.70 8.52 4.38
CA ASP A 20 3.46 7.36 3.92
C ASP A 20 4.37 6.80 5.03
N PHE A 21 5.09 7.68 5.74
CA PHE A 21 5.94 7.30 6.86
C PHE A 21 5.16 6.62 7.98
N LEU A 22 4.07 7.24 8.44
CA LEU A 22 3.29 6.68 9.54
C LEU A 22 2.56 5.39 9.14
N ILE A 23 2.01 5.32 7.93
CA ILE A 23 1.35 4.09 7.45
C ILE A 23 2.36 2.96 7.35
N TYR A 24 3.56 3.21 6.84
CA TYR A 24 4.61 2.19 6.83
C TYR A 24 4.83 1.55 8.21
N TRP A 25 4.98 2.38 9.27
CA TRP A 25 5.22 1.87 10.62
C TRP A 25 3.99 1.18 11.23
N ILE A 26 2.80 1.74 11.01
CA ILE A 26 1.54 1.12 11.45
C ILE A 26 1.34 -0.23 10.76
N HIS A 27 1.47 -0.28 9.44
CA HIS A 27 1.28 -1.48 8.65
C HIS A 27 2.30 -2.56 9.03
N ARG A 28 3.58 -2.20 9.13
CA ARG A 28 4.61 -3.12 9.63
C ARG A 28 4.33 -3.60 11.05
N GLY A 29 3.82 -2.72 11.92
CA GLY A 29 3.40 -3.08 13.28
C GLY A 29 2.21 -4.04 13.31
N LEU A 30 1.26 -3.90 12.39
CA LEU A 30 0.12 -4.82 12.24
C LEU A 30 0.57 -6.24 11.82
N HIS A 31 1.74 -6.37 11.18
CA HIS A 31 2.38 -7.66 10.89
C HIS A 31 3.14 -8.26 12.08
N HIS A 32 3.19 -7.60 13.22
CA HIS A 32 3.80 -8.18 14.40
C HIS A 32 3.00 -9.40 14.89
N ARG A 33 3.71 -10.47 15.30
CA ARG A 33 3.14 -11.78 15.68
C ARG A 33 1.98 -11.72 16.69
N LEU A 34 1.96 -10.71 17.55
CA LEU A 34 0.93 -10.59 18.59
C LEU A 34 -0.40 -10.03 18.06
N VAL A 35 -0.38 -9.27 16.98
CA VAL A 35 -1.56 -8.58 16.44
C VAL A 35 -2.00 -9.10 15.08
N TYR A 36 -1.08 -9.63 14.29
CA TYR A 36 -1.32 -10.06 12.92
C TYR A 36 -2.51 -11.02 12.80
N THR A 37 -2.50 -12.10 13.59
CA THR A 37 -3.48 -13.17 13.46
C THR A 37 -4.92 -12.72 13.71
N THR A 38 -5.11 -11.75 14.59
CA THR A 38 -6.44 -11.27 15.01
C THR A 38 -6.89 -10.05 14.21
N ILE A 39 -5.96 -9.14 13.89
CA ILE A 39 -6.31 -7.81 13.37
C ILE A 39 -6.05 -7.73 11.86
N HIS A 40 -4.86 -8.12 11.38
CA HIS A 40 -4.44 -7.86 10.00
C HIS A 40 -4.58 -9.06 9.05
N LYS A 41 -4.53 -10.29 9.56
CA LYS A 41 -4.70 -11.50 8.77
C LYS A 41 -6.02 -11.56 7.96
N PRO A 42 -7.17 -11.03 8.45
CA PRO A 42 -8.38 -10.97 7.64
C PRO A 42 -8.19 -10.21 6.32
N HIS A 43 -7.38 -9.14 6.31
CA HIS A 43 -7.03 -8.40 5.10
C HIS A 43 -6.21 -9.27 4.12
N HIS A 44 -5.31 -10.09 4.63
CA HIS A 44 -4.50 -11.04 3.84
C HIS A 44 -5.22 -12.36 3.48
N ALA A 45 -6.53 -12.45 3.67
CA ALA A 45 -7.31 -13.61 3.23
C ALA A 45 -7.23 -13.80 1.70
N TRP A 46 -7.10 -12.70 0.97
CA TRP A 46 -6.88 -12.68 -0.46
C TRP A 46 -5.38 -12.62 -0.77
N LYS A 47 -4.76 -13.77 -1.06
CA LYS A 47 -3.35 -13.82 -1.51
C LYS A 47 -3.12 -13.08 -2.82
N VAL A 48 -4.11 -13.13 -3.69
CA VAL A 48 -4.21 -12.24 -4.85
C VAL A 48 -5.21 -11.17 -4.49
N PRO A 49 -4.75 -9.95 -4.17
CA PRO A 49 -5.67 -8.90 -3.83
C PRO A 49 -6.56 -8.53 -5.01
N THR A 50 -7.76 -8.09 -4.68
CA THR A 50 -8.72 -7.52 -5.63
C THR A 50 -9.07 -6.11 -5.17
N PRO A 51 -9.60 -5.23 -6.03
CA PRO A 51 -10.03 -3.89 -5.63
C PRO A 51 -10.94 -3.89 -4.38
N TYR A 52 -11.77 -4.90 -4.21
CA TYR A 52 -12.64 -5.05 -3.04
C TYR A 52 -11.89 -5.41 -1.76
N ALA A 53 -10.77 -6.12 -1.87
CA ALA A 53 -9.94 -6.45 -0.72
C ALA A 53 -9.30 -5.22 -0.06
N SER A 54 -9.18 -4.12 -0.80
CA SER A 54 -8.57 -2.88 -0.33
C SER A 54 -9.16 -2.34 0.97
N HIS A 55 -10.44 -2.58 1.22
CA HIS A 55 -11.15 -2.14 2.42
C HIS A 55 -11.74 -3.32 3.23
N ALA A 56 -11.39 -4.56 2.87
CA ALA A 56 -11.79 -5.75 3.59
C ALA A 56 -10.82 -6.07 4.73
N PHE A 57 -10.98 -5.43 5.85
CA PHE A 57 -10.11 -5.57 7.02
C PHE A 57 -10.90 -5.48 8.35
N HIS A 58 -10.25 -5.86 9.43
CA HIS A 58 -10.80 -5.70 10.77
C HIS A 58 -11.00 -4.19 11.09
N PRO A 59 -12.07 -3.78 11.79
CA PRO A 59 -12.31 -2.35 12.09
C PRO A 59 -11.14 -1.63 12.76
N ILE A 60 -10.42 -2.30 13.67
CA ILE A 60 -9.22 -1.74 14.32
C ILE A 60 -8.11 -1.50 13.29
N ASP A 61 -7.92 -2.40 12.33
CA ASP A 61 -6.94 -2.26 11.26
C ASP A 61 -7.22 -1.00 10.43
N GLY A 62 -8.44 -0.89 9.90
CA GLY A 62 -8.85 0.28 9.13
C GLY A 62 -8.75 1.58 9.92
N PHE A 63 -9.12 1.57 11.20
CA PHE A 63 -8.96 2.73 12.07
C PHE A 63 -7.48 3.11 12.21
N MET A 64 -6.62 2.18 12.56
CA MET A 64 -5.18 2.44 12.75
C MET A 64 -4.53 2.99 11.48
N GLN A 65 -4.82 2.39 10.32
CA GLN A 65 -4.28 2.85 9.05
C GLN A 65 -4.87 4.19 8.58
N SER A 66 -6.04 4.60 9.08
CA SER A 66 -6.62 5.91 8.78
C SER A 66 -6.08 7.05 9.66
N ILE A 67 -5.56 6.75 10.84
CA ILE A 67 -5.03 7.75 11.80
C ILE A 67 -4.07 8.76 11.15
N PRO A 68 -3.08 8.37 10.32
CA PRO A 68 -2.13 9.31 9.74
C PRO A 68 -2.79 10.44 8.95
N TYR A 69 -3.86 10.14 8.24
CA TYR A 69 -4.60 11.13 7.44
C TYR A 69 -5.33 12.14 8.31
N HIS A 70 -5.92 11.67 9.39
CA HIS A 70 -6.70 12.50 10.29
C HIS A 70 -5.79 13.32 11.22
N ILE A 71 -4.73 12.73 11.77
CA ILE A 71 -3.83 13.44 12.68
C ILE A 71 -3.04 14.56 11.98
N TYR A 72 -2.77 14.43 10.68
CA TYR A 72 -2.05 15.44 9.93
C TYR A 72 -2.67 16.83 10.05
N VAL A 73 -3.98 16.95 9.92
CA VAL A 73 -4.68 18.24 9.94
C VAL A 73 -4.71 18.90 11.31
N PHE A 74 -4.43 18.16 12.40
CA PHE A 74 -4.25 18.72 13.73
C PHE A 74 -2.83 19.23 13.97
N LEU A 75 -1.85 18.69 13.25
CA LEU A 75 -0.44 19.03 13.40
C LEU A 75 0.00 20.10 12.41
N PHE A 76 -0.59 20.12 11.22
CA PHE A 76 -0.16 20.98 10.11
C PHE A 76 -1.38 21.66 9.45
N PRO A 77 -1.22 22.94 9.07
CA PRO A 77 -2.30 23.65 8.40
C PRO A 77 -2.57 23.07 7.00
N LEU A 78 -3.79 22.62 6.78
CA LEU A 78 -4.24 22.12 5.48
C LEU A 78 -5.63 22.66 5.19
N HIS A 79 -5.86 23.15 3.95
CA HIS A 79 -7.17 23.63 3.55
C HIS A 79 -8.18 22.49 3.50
N LYS A 80 -9.37 22.67 4.09
CA LYS A 80 -10.39 21.61 4.21
C LYS A 80 -10.77 20.92 2.89
N VAL A 81 -10.87 21.68 1.79
CA VAL A 81 -11.20 21.12 0.47
C VAL A 81 -10.03 20.27 -0.04
N LEU A 82 -8.79 20.76 0.14
CA LEU A 82 -7.60 20.00 -0.26
C LEU A 82 -7.45 18.72 0.57
N TYR A 83 -7.71 18.79 1.88
CA TYR A 83 -7.74 17.60 2.74
C TYR A 83 -8.74 16.55 2.23
N LEU A 84 -9.97 16.97 1.93
CA LEU A 84 -10.98 16.05 1.42
C LEU A 84 -10.59 15.44 0.07
N ALA A 85 -10.04 16.27 -0.83
CA ALA A 85 -9.54 15.78 -2.13
C ALA A 85 -8.40 14.78 -1.97
N LEU A 86 -7.45 15.04 -1.08
CA LEU A 86 -6.35 14.11 -0.78
C LEU A 86 -6.86 12.82 -0.14
N TYR A 87 -7.82 12.90 0.77
CA TYR A 87 -8.41 11.73 1.40
C TYR A 87 -9.13 10.83 0.37
N VAL A 88 -9.86 11.42 -0.57
CA VAL A 88 -10.46 10.68 -1.69
C VAL A 88 -9.37 10.06 -2.58
N ALA A 89 -8.33 10.83 -2.94
CA ALA A 89 -7.23 10.35 -3.77
C ALA A 89 -6.49 9.17 -3.14
N VAL A 90 -6.29 9.20 -1.82
CA VAL A 90 -5.68 8.09 -1.07
C VAL A 90 -6.53 6.82 -1.16
N ASN A 91 -7.85 6.93 -1.02
CA ASN A 91 -8.73 5.76 -1.15
C ASN A 91 -8.70 5.19 -2.58
N ILE A 92 -8.70 6.04 -3.60
CA ILE A 92 -8.53 5.61 -5.00
C ILE A 92 -7.17 4.90 -5.18
N TRP A 93 -6.10 5.45 -4.61
CA TRP A 93 -4.77 4.83 -4.66
C TRP A 93 -4.78 3.44 -3.99
N THR A 94 -5.35 3.32 -2.80
CA THR A 94 -5.47 2.06 -2.07
C THR A 94 -6.20 1.00 -2.89
N VAL A 95 -7.32 1.37 -3.53
CA VAL A 95 -8.04 0.48 -4.45
C VAL A 95 -7.16 0.08 -5.63
N SER A 96 -6.41 1.02 -6.20
CA SER A 96 -5.55 0.78 -7.38
C SER A 96 -4.40 -0.19 -7.08
N ILE A 97 -3.74 -0.09 -5.93
CA ILE A 97 -2.64 -1.00 -5.57
C ILE A 97 -3.13 -2.42 -5.23
N HIS A 98 -4.42 -2.59 -4.94
CA HIS A 98 -5.05 -3.90 -4.80
C HIS A 98 -5.60 -4.46 -6.12
N ASP A 99 -5.57 -3.69 -7.20
CA ASP A 99 -5.92 -4.18 -8.52
C ASP A 99 -4.69 -4.81 -9.19
N GLY A 100 -4.68 -6.14 -9.29
CA GLY A 100 -3.57 -6.90 -9.88
C GLY A 100 -3.26 -6.54 -11.34
N ASN A 101 -4.10 -5.75 -12.01
CA ASN A 101 -3.88 -5.26 -13.37
C ASN A 101 -3.34 -3.82 -13.41
N PHE A 102 -3.36 -3.10 -12.30
CA PHE A 102 -2.86 -1.73 -12.25
C PHE A 102 -1.33 -1.70 -12.39
N LYS A 103 -0.85 -1.01 -13.42
CA LYS A 103 0.58 -0.92 -13.75
C LYS A 103 1.11 0.49 -13.49
N VAL A 104 2.09 0.58 -12.63
CA VAL A 104 2.90 1.80 -12.49
C VAL A 104 3.85 1.92 -13.68
N PRO A 105 4.03 3.10 -14.30
CA PRO A 105 5.01 3.31 -15.36
C PRO A 105 6.41 2.82 -14.96
N THR A 106 7.12 2.16 -15.88
CA THR A 106 8.42 1.50 -15.60
C THR A 106 9.43 2.43 -14.95
N LEU A 107 9.48 3.69 -15.39
CA LEU A 107 10.37 4.70 -14.82
C LEU A 107 10.10 5.00 -13.33
N LEU A 108 8.86 4.86 -12.89
CA LEU A 108 8.43 5.15 -11.52
C LEU A 108 8.47 3.93 -10.59
N GLN A 109 8.52 2.72 -11.15
CA GLN A 109 8.51 1.46 -10.37
C GLN A 109 9.60 1.37 -9.30
N PRO A 110 10.82 1.89 -9.47
CA PRO A 110 11.83 1.87 -8.41
C PRO A 110 11.47 2.71 -7.19
N ILE A 111 10.58 3.70 -7.35
CA ILE A 111 10.27 4.71 -6.34
C ILE A 111 8.86 4.51 -5.79
N VAL A 112 7.91 4.16 -6.66
CA VAL A 112 6.48 4.05 -6.32
C VAL A 112 6.12 2.62 -5.95
N ASN A 113 5.48 2.47 -4.81
CA ASN A 113 4.97 1.20 -4.32
C ASN A 113 3.61 0.90 -4.98
N GLY A 114 3.63 0.24 -6.12
CA GLY A 114 2.44 -0.07 -6.92
C GLY A 114 1.84 -1.45 -6.63
N ALA A 115 0.86 -1.86 -7.45
CA ALA A 115 0.13 -3.11 -7.29
C ALA A 115 1.03 -4.36 -7.29
N ALA A 116 2.13 -4.37 -8.07
CA ALA A 116 3.08 -5.48 -8.07
C ALA A 116 3.77 -5.65 -6.71
N HIS A 117 4.19 -4.54 -6.08
CA HIS A 117 4.78 -4.56 -4.75
C HIS A 117 3.78 -5.03 -3.70
N HIS A 118 2.55 -4.54 -3.77
CA HIS A 118 1.49 -4.87 -2.82
C HIS A 118 0.98 -6.31 -2.99
N THR A 119 0.97 -6.83 -4.22
CA THR A 119 0.70 -8.27 -4.45
C THR A 119 1.77 -9.15 -3.82
N ASP A 120 3.05 -8.81 -3.95
CA ASP A 120 4.13 -9.53 -3.28
C ASP A 120 4.01 -9.41 -1.75
N HIS A 121 3.56 -8.26 -1.23
CA HIS A 121 3.25 -8.10 0.17
C HIS A 121 2.17 -9.08 0.64
N HIS A 122 1.06 -9.21 -0.07
CA HIS A 122 0.00 -10.18 0.22
C HIS A 122 0.45 -11.64 0.13
N LEU A 123 1.42 -11.94 -0.73
CA LEU A 123 1.96 -13.29 -0.91
C LEU A 123 2.96 -13.69 0.18
N TYR A 124 3.84 -12.78 0.57
CA TYR A 124 5.01 -13.08 1.41
C TYR A 124 4.91 -12.52 2.83
N TYR A 125 4.03 -11.57 3.11
CA TYR A 125 3.71 -10.96 4.42
C TYR A 125 4.85 -10.18 5.12
N THR A 126 6.10 -10.32 4.68
CA THR A 126 7.29 -9.79 5.36
C THR A 126 8.01 -8.69 4.61
N CYS A 127 7.41 -8.15 3.56
CA CYS A 127 8.04 -7.16 2.68
C CYS A 127 7.02 -6.15 2.14
N ASN A 128 7.52 -5.01 1.63
CA ASN A 128 6.76 -4.02 0.87
C ASN A 128 5.54 -3.45 1.64
N TYR A 129 5.79 -2.91 2.83
CA TYR A 129 4.76 -2.33 3.70
C TYR A 129 4.36 -0.90 3.32
N GLY A 130 5.15 -0.21 2.47
CA GLY A 130 4.91 1.18 2.08
C GLY A 130 3.57 1.38 1.37
N GLN A 131 2.96 2.55 1.56
CA GLN A 131 1.69 2.91 0.94
C GLN A 131 1.88 3.51 -0.45
N TYR A 132 2.82 4.47 -0.59
CA TYR A 132 3.06 5.19 -1.85
C TYR A 132 4.47 4.96 -2.38
N PHE A 133 5.46 4.94 -1.49
CA PHE A 133 6.87 4.90 -1.87
C PHE A 133 7.58 3.66 -1.35
N THR A 134 8.58 3.21 -2.10
CA THR A 134 9.49 2.13 -1.69
C THR A 134 10.54 2.60 -0.68
N LEU A 135 10.57 3.90 -0.37
CA LEU A 135 11.61 4.55 0.44
C LEU A 135 11.79 3.89 1.81
N TRP A 136 10.70 3.75 2.55
CA TRP A 136 10.75 3.21 3.92
C TRP A 136 11.10 1.73 3.93
N ASP A 137 10.58 0.97 2.97
CA ASP A 137 10.95 -0.44 2.80
C ASP A 137 12.44 -0.60 2.53
N ARG A 138 13.04 0.27 1.70
CA ARG A 138 14.48 0.26 1.42
C ARG A 138 15.30 0.65 2.63
N LEU A 139 14.94 1.72 3.32
CA LEU A 139 15.67 2.19 4.50
C LEU A 139 15.59 1.22 5.68
N CYS A 140 14.47 0.51 5.83
CA CYS A 140 14.21 -0.39 6.95
C CYS A 140 14.38 -1.88 6.61
N GLY A 141 14.94 -2.21 5.43
CA GLY A 141 15.32 -3.56 5.04
C GLY A 141 14.13 -4.50 4.76
N SER A 142 12.95 -3.96 4.45
CA SER A 142 11.75 -4.73 4.08
C SER A 142 11.42 -4.66 2.59
N PHE A 143 12.29 -4.04 1.78
CA PHE A 143 12.08 -3.96 0.34
C PHE A 143 12.34 -5.30 -0.34
N ARG A 144 11.37 -5.74 -1.15
CA ARG A 144 11.49 -6.82 -2.10
C ARG A 144 11.20 -6.32 -3.50
N TYR A 145 12.07 -6.62 -4.46
CA TYR A 145 11.77 -6.35 -5.85
C TYR A 145 10.59 -7.23 -6.30
N PRO A 146 9.50 -6.64 -6.82
CA PRO A 146 8.29 -7.38 -7.07
C PRO A 146 8.46 -8.34 -8.24
N SER A 147 8.17 -9.61 -7.99
CA SER A 147 8.24 -10.67 -9.00
C SER A 147 7.18 -10.52 -10.11
N GLY A 148 6.09 -9.83 -9.82
CA GLY A 148 5.07 -9.49 -10.81
C GLY A 148 5.51 -8.52 -11.91
N LEU A 149 6.67 -7.85 -11.75
CA LEU A 149 7.26 -7.01 -12.79
C LEU A 149 8.02 -7.81 -13.85
N GLU A 150 8.36 -9.07 -13.58
CA GLU A 150 9.06 -9.96 -14.51
C GLU A 150 8.14 -10.58 -15.57
N GLY A 151 6.85 -10.23 -15.57
CA GLY A 151 5.83 -10.77 -16.47
C GLY A 151 4.88 -9.71 -17.02
N CYS A 152 3.72 -10.18 -17.50
CA CYS A 152 2.70 -9.29 -18.05
C CYS A 152 1.97 -8.47 -16.96
N GLY A 153 2.00 -8.93 -15.71
CA GLY A 153 1.43 -8.23 -14.56
C GLY A 153 1.45 -9.08 -13.29
N PRO A 154 1.10 -8.49 -12.12
CA PRO A 154 1.10 -9.19 -10.85
C PRO A 154 0.16 -10.41 -10.83
N LEU A 155 -1.01 -10.30 -11.44
CA LEU A 155 -1.98 -11.38 -11.53
C LEU A 155 -1.44 -12.57 -12.33
N ASP A 156 -0.79 -12.32 -13.47
CA ASP A 156 -0.19 -13.39 -14.31
C ASP A 156 0.89 -14.15 -13.55
N HIS A 157 1.68 -13.43 -12.74
CA HIS A 157 2.71 -14.05 -11.90
C HIS A 157 2.08 -15.00 -10.87
N VAL A 158 1.04 -14.56 -10.18
CA VAL A 158 0.33 -15.36 -9.18
C VAL A 158 -0.30 -16.60 -9.81
N MET A 159 -0.99 -16.46 -10.95
CA MET A 159 -1.56 -17.58 -11.69
C MET A 159 -0.50 -18.61 -12.09
N LYS A 160 0.69 -18.18 -12.50
CA LYS A 160 1.82 -19.07 -12.78
C LYS A 160 2.32 -19.81 -11.53
N LEU A 161 2.34 -19.14 -10.38
CA LEU A 161 2.72 -19.79 -9.11
C LEU A 161 1.70 -20.85 -8.71
N GLU A 162 0.42 -20.54 -8.78
CA GLU A 162 -0.67 -21.47 -8.44
C GLU A 162 -0.65 -22.71 -9.34
N SER A 163 -0.47 -22.51 -10.66
CA SER A 163 -0.38 -23.62 -11.63
C SER A 163 0.82 -24.54 -11.35
N LYS A 164 1.96 -23.98 -10.93
CA LYS A 164 3.14 -24.76 -10.52
C LYS A 164 2.90 -25.57 -9.23
N GLN A 165 2.16 -24.99 -8.28
CA GLN A 165 1.84 -25.66 -7.02
C GLN A 165 0.84 -26.80 -7.20
N SER A 166 -0.16 -26.63 -8.08
CA SER A 166 -1.11 -27.70 -8.44
C SER A 166 -0.37 -28.91 -9.03
N LYS A 167 0.47 -28.69 -10.03
CA LYS A 167 1.26 -29.74 -10.68
C LYS A 167 2.17 -30.49 -9.71
N LYS A 168 2.67 -29.84 -8.66
CA LYS A 168 3.53 -30.45 -7.65
C LYS A 168 2.76 -31.31 -6.64
N LYS A 169 1.44 -31.13 -6.55
CA LYS A 169 0.58 -31.93 -5.66
C LYS A 169 0.00 -33.18 -6.34
N GLU A 170 0.03 -33.20 -7.67
CA GLU A 170 -0.51 -34.28 -8.50
C GLU A 170 0.56 -35.31 -8.93
N GLY A 171 1.83 -35.04 -8.66
CA GLY A 171 2.97 -35.94 -8.94
C GLY A 171 3.72 -36.34 -7.68
#